data_a5835a7b0bfeb577ee37d1047f449fde
#
_entry.id   a5835a7b0bfeb577ee37d1047f449fde
#
_cell.length_a   1.000
_cell.length_b   1.000
_cell.length_c   1.000
_cell.angle_alpha   90.00
_cell.angle_beta   90.00
_cell.angle_gamma   90.00
#
_symmetry.space_group_name_H-M   'P 1'
#
loop_
_entity.id
_entity.type
_entity.pdbx_description
1 polymer ?
#
loop_
_entity_poly.entity_id
_entity_poly.type
_entity_poly.pdbx_seq_one_letter_code
_entity_poly.pdbx_strand_id
1 'polypeptide(L)'
;RLENVIYIELLRRCSNNFFDIYYYKETPRSKEVDFVVCNQDRAVELIQVAYDIEAEKTFKRETNSLLSASATLRCDKLTLIAFTQTRNYEAGGKCIHIVSAIEWLLRPMDN
;
A
#
# COMPACT_ATOMS: atom_id res chain seq x y z
N ARG A 1 12.81 11.14 -1.90
CA ARG A 1 11.55 10.81 -2.53
C ARG A 1 10.59 10.21 -1.54
N LEU A 2 9.33 10.38 -1.79
CA LEU A 2 8.28 9.90 -0.87
C LEU A 2 8.38 8.40 -0.64
N GLU A 3 8.53 7.62 -1.70
CA GLU A 3 8.59 6.18 -1.58
C GLU A 3 9.73 5.73 -0.68
N ASN A 4 10.89 6.36 -0.79
CA ASN A 4 12.03 6.04 0.07
C ASN A 4 11.77 6.37 1.53
N VAL A 5 11.15 7.51 1.79
CA VAL A 5 10.79 7.91 3.15
C VAL A 5 9.81 6.91 3.77
N ILE A 6 8.81 6.53 3.00
CA ILE A 6 7.83 5.53 3.45
C ILE A 6 8.53 4.19 3.71
N TYR A 7 9.41 3.77 2.82
CA TYR A 7 10.13 2.51 2.97
C TYR A 7 10.97 2.47 4.25
N ILE A 8 11.70 3.55 4.53
CA ILE A 8 12.54 3.60 5.73
C ILE A 8 11.68 3.51 7.00
N GLU A 9 10.59 4.24 7.05
CA GLU A 9 9.69 4.18 8.20
C GLU A 9 9.02 2.80 8.30
N LEU A 10 8.64 2.21 7.18
CA LEU A 10 8.03 0.89 7.15
C LEU A 10 9.02 -0.17 7.63
N LEU A 11 10.29 -0.09 7.23
CA LEU A 11 11.34 -0.98 7.73
C LEU A 11 11.43 -0.91 9.25
N ARG A 12 11.43 0.30 9.80
CA ARG A 12 11.52 0.49 11.24
C ARG A 12 10.33 -0.18 11.96
N ARG A 13 9.12 0.03 11.44
CA ARG A 13 7.91 -0.56 12.04
C ARG A 13 7.91 -2.07 11.94
N CYS A 14 8.27 -2.59 10.78
CA CYS A 14 8.25 -4.02 10.52
C CYS A 14 9.32 -4.74 11.32
N SER A 15 10.50 -4.15 11.49
CA SER A 15 11.56 -4.73 12.31
C SER A 15 11.12 -4.93 13.75
N ASN A 16 10.36 -3.97 14.29
CA ASN A 16 9.87 -4.06 15.66
C ASN A 16 8.80 -5.13 15.85
N ASN A 17 8.18 -5.57 14.75
CA ASN A 17 7.07 -6.53 14.80
C ASN A 17 7.39 -7.85 14.11
N PHE A 18 8.62 -8.03 13.65
CA PHE A 18 9.09 -9.24 12.96
C PHE A 18 8.31 -9.49 11.67
N PHE A 19 7.92 -8.42 10.97
CA PHE A 19 7.31 -8.53 9.66
C PHE A 19 8.36 -8.36 8.58
N ASP A 20 8.11 -8.97 7.41
CA ASP A 20 8.95 -8.83 6.22
C ASP A 20 8.27 -7.95 5.20
N ILE A 21 9.06 -7.30 4.34
CA ILE A 21 8.56 -6.42 3.30
C ILE A 21 9.07 -6.93 1.97
N TYR A 22 8.16 -7.05 1.00
CA TYR A 22 8.48 -7.49 -0.35
C TYR A 22 7.90 -6.51 -1.37
N TYR A 23 8.51 -6.48 -2.53
CA TYR A 23 7.98 -5.82 -3.71
C TYR A 23 7.20 -6.85 -4.52
N TYR A 24 6.07 -6.47 -5.08
CA TYR A 24 5.23 -7.41 -5.82
C TYR A 24 4.95 -6.93 -7.23
N LYS A 25 5.13 -7.82 -8.19
CA LYS A 25 4.81 -7.56 -9.58
C LYS A 25 4.32 -8.85 -10.23
N GLU A 26 3.15 -8.84 -10.82
CA GLU A 26 2.53 -10.05 -11.37
C GLU A 26 3.22 -10.52 -12.65
N THR A 27 3.52 -9.60 -13.57
CA THR A 27 4.22 -9.88 -14.81
C THR A 27 5.08 -8.68 -15.18
N PRO A 28 6.03 -8.83 -16.14
CA PRO A 28 6.86 -7.69 -16.55
C PRO A 28 6.08 -6.46 -17.04
N ARG A 29 4.85 -6.65 -17.49
CA ARG A 29 4.01 -5.55 -18.00
C ARG A 29 2.85 -5.21 -17.11
N SER A 30 2.73 -5.90 -16.00
CA SER A 30 1.53 -5.80 -15.21
C SER A 30 1.68 -4.85 -14.05
N LYS A 31 0.64 -4.84 -13.29
CA LYS A 31 0.45 -4.04 -12.09
C LYS A 31 1.41 -4.48 -11.02
N GLU A 32 1.91 -3.51 -10.29
CA GLU A 32 2.86 -3.75 -9.22
C GLU A 32 2.37 -3.08 -7.93
N VAL A 33 2.81 -3.62 -6.81
CA VAL A 33 2.55 -3.03 -5.50
C VAL A 33 3.90 -2.74 -4.86
N ASP A 34 4.03 -1.51 -4.38
CA ASP A 34 5.33 -1.05 -3.85
C ASP A 34 5.78 -1.85 -2.65
N PHE A 35 4.88 -2.13 -1.71
CA PHE A 35 5.25 -2.87 -0.50
C PHE A 35 4.17 -3.86 -0.13
N VAL A 36 4.60 -5.12 0.04
CA VAL A 36 3.77 -6.18 0.59
C VAL A 36 4.36 -6.54 1.93
N VAL A 37 3.60 -6.27 3.00
CA VAL A 37 4.02 -6.60 4.36
C VAL A 37 3.53 -8.00 4.68
N CYS A 38 4.46 -8.86 5.09
CA CYS A 38 4.15 -10.25 5.37
C CYS A 38 4.48 -10.62 6.81
N ASN A 39 3.63 -11.45 7.38
CA ASN A 39 3.93 -12.15 8.61
C ASN A 39 4.15 -13.62 8.22
N GLN A 40 5.41 -14.03 8.17
CA GLN A 40 5.79 -15.33 7.64
C GLN A 40 5.31 -15.47 6.19
N ASP A 41 4.49 -16.46 5.87
CA ASP A 41 4.06 -16.72 4.50
C ASP A 41 2.83 -15.93 4.08
N ARG A 42 2.27 -15.13 4.97
CA ARG A 42 1.00 -14.47 4.72
C ARG A 42 1.15 -12.98 4.53
N ALA A 43 0.58 -12.46 3.45
CA ALA A 43 0.49 -11.02 3.25
C ALA A 43 -0.53 -10.43 4.21
N VAL A 44 -0.11 -9.43 5.01
CA VAL A 44 -0.98 -8.82 6.01
C VAL A 44 -1.38 -7.40 5.62
N GLU A 45 -0.64 -6.77 4.72
CA GLU A 45 -1.00 -5.44 4.23
C GLU A 45 -0.33 -5.19 2.88
N LEU A 46 -1.05 -4.55 1.96
CA LEU A 46 -0.52 -4.09 0.68
C LEU A 46 -0.49 -2.57 0.69
N ILE A 47 0.67 -2.00 0.39
CA ILE A 47 0.85 -0.55 0.45
C ILE A 47 1.36 -0.04 -0.88
N GLN A 48 0.65 0.94 -1.43
CA GLN A 48 1.02 1.64 -2.64
C GLN A 48 1.33 3.09 -2.30
N VAL A 49 2.33 3.67 -2.96
CA VAL A 49 2.73 5.06 -2.72
C VAL A 49 2.63 5.82 -4.03
N ALA A 50 1.94 6.95 -4.02
CA ALA A 50 1.82 7.81 -5.19
C ALA A 50 1.86 9.26 -4.74
N TYR A 51 2.49 10.13 -5.54
CA TYR A 51 2.53 11.55 -5.19
C TYR A 51 1.16 12.19 -5.34
N ASP A 52 0.59 12.06 -6.52
CA ASP A 52 -0.63 12.77 -6.89
C ASP A 52 -1.63 11.77 -7.46
N ILE A 53 -2.76 11.65 -6.79
CA ILE A 53 -3.84 10.76 -7.24
C ILE A 53 -5.07 11.54 -7.71
N GLU A 54 -4.94 12.86 -7.94
CA GLU A 54 -6.05 13.64 -8.47
C GLU A 54 -6.28 13.34 -9.95
N ALA A 55 -5.22 12.99 -10.68
CA ALA A 55 -5.37 12.54 -12.04
C ALA A 55 -6.08 11.18 -12.05
N GLU A 56 -7.21 11.11 -12.75
CA GLU A 56 -8.02 9.90 -12.77
C GLU A 56 -7.25 8.68 -13.26
N LYS A 57 -6.41 8.87 -14.28
CA LYS A 57 -5.62 7.77 -14.82
C LYS A 57 -4.66 7.18 -13.79
N THR A 58 -3.99 8.05 -13.04
CA THR A 58 -3.09 7.61 -11.96
C THR A 58 -3.87 6.91 -10.85
N PHE A 59 -4.98 7.51 -10.44
CA PHE A 59 -5.81 6.94 -9.39
C PHE A 59 -6.29 5.53 -9.76
N LYS A 60 -6.78 5.37 -10.99
CA LYS A 60 -7.26 4.06 -11.46
C LYS A 60 -6.13 3.04 -11.52
N ARG A 61 -4.97 3.46 -12.01
CA ARG A 61 -3.82 2.55 -12.11
C ARG A 61 -3.41 2.04 -10.73
N GLU A 62 -3.28 2.94 -9.77
CA GLU A 62 -2.82 2.56 -8.42
C GLU A 62 -3.85 1.73 -7.68
N THR A 63 -5.13 2.11 -7.74
CA THR A 63 -6.17 1.35 -7.07
C THR A 63 -6.39 -0.01 -7.72
N ASN A 64 -6.32 -0.09 -9.05
CA ASN A 64 -6.45 -1.37 -9.74
C ASN A 64 -5.31 -2.32 -9.41
N SER A 65 -4.09 -1.80 -9.24
CA SER A 65 -2.95 -2.63 -8.83
C SER A 65 -3.18 -3.23 -7.45
N LEU A 66 -3.69 -2.44 -6.52
CA LEU A 66 -4.00 -2.95 -5.18
C LEU A 66 -5.11 -4.00 -5.21
N LEU A 67 -6.16 -3.75 -5.99
CA LEU A 67 -7.28 -4.69 -6.07
C LEU A 67 -6.86 -6.01 -6.69
N SER A 68 -6.06 -5.96 -7.75
CA SER A 68 -5.56 -7.15 -8.41
C SER A 68 -4.67 -7.97 -7.48
N ALA A 69 -3.72 -7.32 -6.83
CA ALA A 69 -2.82 -7.99 -5.90
C ALA A 69 -3.57 -8.54 -4.68
N SER A 70 -4.60 -7.82 -4.22
CA SER A 70 -5.44 -8.28 -3.12
C SER A 70 -6.06 -9.64 -3.41
N ALA A 71 -6.58 -9.82 -4.63
CA ALA A 71 -7.17 -11.09 -5.02
C ALA A 71 -6.12 -12.20 -5.07
N THR A 72 -4.98 -11.93 -5.68
CA THR A 72 -3.92 -12.93 -5.85
C THR A 72 -3.28 -13.32 -4.52
N LEU A 73 -2.99 -12.33 -3.68
CA LEU A 73 -2.28 -12.54 -2.43
C LEU A 73 -3.21 -12.78 -1.24
N ARG A 74 -4.51 -12.71 -1.46
CA ARG A 74 -5.53 -12.92 -0.42
C ARG A 74 -5.32 -12.01 0.77
N CYS A 75 -5.18 -10.72 0.49
CA CYS A 75 -4.94 -9.70 1.51
C CYS A 75 -5.89 -8.54 1.27
N ASP A 76 -6.72 -8.24 2.26
CA ASP A 76 -7.75 -7.21 2.14
C ASP A 76 -7.39 -5.90 2.83
N LYS A 77 -6.26 -5.82 3.51
CA LYS A 77 -5.81 -4.56 4.09
C LYS A 77 -5.03 -3.79 3.03
N LEU A 78 -5.69 -2.83 2.41
CA LEU A 78 -5.18 -2.11 1.24
C LEU A 78 -4.99 -0.64 1.61
N THR A 79 -3.77 -0.14 1.41
CA THR A 79 -3.41 1.24 1.77
C THR A 79 -2.78 1.93 0.58
N LEU A 80 -3.27 3.13 0.27
CA LEU A 80 -2.68 4.00 -0.74
C LEU A 80 -2.23 5.29 -0.06
N ILE A 81 -0.92 5.53 -0.05
CA ILE A 81 -0.33 6.69 0.60
C ILE A 81 -0.05 7.75 -0.47
N ALA A 82 -0.56 8.96 -0.28
CA ALA A 82 -0.39 10.02 -1.27
C ALA A 82 -0.45 11.40 -0.59
N PHE A 83 -0.15 12.45 -1.32
CA PHE A 83 -0.37 13.82 -0.85
C PHE A 83 -1.80 14.21 -1.14
N THR A 84 -2.70 13.84 -0.25
CA THR A 84 -4.13 14.05 -0.40
C THR A 84 -4.80 13.98 0.96
N GLN A 85 -6.10 14.23 0.99
CA GLN A 85 -6.87 14.03 2.21
C GLN A 85 -7.11 12.54 2.45
N THR A 86 -7.12 12.17 3.71
CA THR A 86 -7.39 10.79 4.09
C THR A 86 -8.86 10.46 3.86
N ARG A 87 -9.13 9.35 3.22
CA ARG A 87 -10.49 8.86 2.97
C ARG A 87 -10.46 7.39 2.59
N ASN A 88 -11.61 6.76 2.66
CA ASN A 88 -11.76 5.39 2.18
C ASN A 88 -12.35 5.39 0.77
N TYR A 89 -11.93 4.42 -0.01
CA TYR A 89 -12.41 4.22 -1.38
C TYR A 89 -12.85 2.77 -1.53
N GLU A 90 -14.09 2.56 -1.93
CA GLU A 90 -14.61 1.21 -2.10
C GLU A 90 -14.76 0.88 -3.57
N ALA A 91 -14.24 -0.29 -3.95
CA ALA A 91 -14.32 -0.79 -5.30
C ALA A 91 -14.13 -2.30 -5.29
N GLY A 92 -14.85 -3.00 -6.18
CA GLY A 92 -14.71 -4.44 -6.29
C GLY A 92 -15.04 -5.21 -5.01
N GLY A 93 -15.92 -4.68 -4.19
CA GLY A 93 -16.27 -5.30 -2.91
C GLY A 93 -15.20 -5.15 -1.85
N LYS A 94 -14.19 -4.32 -2.07
CA LYS A 94 -13.08 -4.11 -1.14
C LYS A 94 -12.92 -2.65 -0.80
N CYS A 95 -12.26 -2.37 0.32
CA CYS A 95 -12.02 -1.01 0.76
C CYS A 95 -10.52 -0.71 0.70
N ILE A 96 -10.18 0.39 0.02
CA ILE A 96 -8.80 0.90 0.01
C ILE A 96 -8.77 2.10 0.94
N HIS A 97 -7.88 2.06 1.92
CA HIS A 97 -7.65 3.19 2.81
C HIS A 97 -6.65 4.13 2.15
N ILE A 98 -7.13 5.30 1.73
CA ILE A 98 -6.29 6.34 1.14
C ILE A 98 -5.89 7.26 2.28
N VAL A 99 -4.59 7.37 2.56
CA VAL A 99 -4.11 8.12 3.71
C VAL A 99 -3.08 9.15 3.26
N SER A 100 -3.14 10.35 3.86
CA SER A 100 -2.13 11.36 3.57
C SER A 100 -0.77 10.87 4.06
N ALA A 101 0.29 11.20 3.30
CA ALA A 101 1.64 10.80 3.65
C ALA A 101 2.03 11.28 5.04
N ILE A 102 1.68 12.52 5.37
CA ILE A 102 2.02 13.08 6.68
C ILE A 102 1.30 12.34 7.78
N GLU A 103 0.01 12.08 7.60
CA GLU A 103 -0.78 11.36 8.60
C GLU A 103 -0.24 9.95 8.80
N TRP A 104 0.13 9.27 7.71
CA TRP A 104 0.69 7.92 7.81
C TRP A 104 2.02 7.93 8.57
N LEU A 105 2.89 8.90 8.28
CA LEU A 105 4.20 8.99 8.94
C LEU A 105 4.08 9.29 10.43
N LEU A 106 3.04 10.02 10.83
CA LEU A 106 2.85 10.41 12.24
C LEU A 106 2.05 9.37 13.03
N ARG A 107 1.41 8.42 12.36
CA ARG A 107 0.57 7.44 13.03
C ARG A 107 1.40 6.24 13.45
N PRO A 108 1.26 5.77 14.70
CA PRO A 108 1.94 4.53 15.09
C PRO A 108 1.34 3.34 14.36
N MET A 109 2.15 2.29 14.19
CA MET A 109 1.69 1.06 13.58
C MET A 109 0.74 0.34 14.52
N ASP A 110 -0.37 -0.15 13.98
CA ASP A 110 -1.29 -0.96 14.75
C ASP A 110 -0.68 -2.35 14.99
N ASN A 111 -0.82 -2.81 16.19
CA ASN A 111 -0.32 -4.12 16.58
C ASN A 111 -1.40 -5.20 16.44
#